data_a73048a50e872687d3e0d16c814cce29
#
_entry.id   a73048a50e872687d3e0d16c814cce29
#
_cell.length_a   1.000
_cell.length_b   1.000
_cell.length_c   1.000
_cell.angle_alpha   90.00
_cell.angle_beta   90.00
_cell.angle_gamma   90.00
#
_symmetry.space_group_name_H-M   'P 1'
#
loop_
_entity.id
_entity.type
_entity.pdbx_description
1 polymer ?
#
loop_
_entity_poly.entity_id
_entity_poly.type
_entity_poly.pdbx_seq_one_letter_code
_entity_poly.pdbx_strand_id
1 'polypeptide(L)'
;MLFMKEFHSLGKLAYGLNNSFITLIPKKVKAVNLKDYKLISLIGSMYKILSKVLTSRLKLVMPEVIGETQPAFLSGRNILNGVLIANEIVDGWKKAKKKGVLLKLNFEKAYDSINWGYLLSMLPNFGFGSKWINRMKECISTARIFVLVNRSPTKEFSPQKGLRQGDPLSPFLFNLAVEGLSILLLRARDLGLIKGVQIGVNGVVVSHLQFADDSYFSVKRIWRR
;
A
#
# COMPACT_ATOMS: atom_id res chain seq x y z
N MET A 1 -6.74 -10.51 28.73
CA MET A 1 -7.01 -10.36 27.28
C MET A 1 -7.21 -11.73 26.61
N LEU A 2 -8.34 -12.34 26.87
CA LEU A 2 -8.66 -13.70 26.39
C LEU A 2 -8.67 -13.79 24.86
N PHE A 3 -9.34 -12.85 24.17
CA PHE A 3 -9.47 -12.84 22.70
C PHE A 3 -8.12 -12.80 21.94
N MET A 4 -7.12 -12.12 22.50
CA MET A 4 -5.78 -12.06 21.88
C MET A 4 -5.07 -13.41 21.94
N LYS A 5 -5.21 -14.13 23.07
CA LYS A 5 -4.67 -15.49 23.24
C LYS A 5 -5.39 -16.46 22.30
N GLU A 6 -6.72 -16.35 22.20
CA GLU A 6 -7.53 -17.16 21.30
C GLU A 6 -7.17 -16.91 19.83
N PHE A 7 -7.09 -15.66 19.40
CA PHE A 7 -6.62 -15.34 18.04
C PHE A 7 -5.18 -15.83 17.79
N HIS A 8 -4.30 -15.73 18.80
CA HIS A 8 -2.93 -16.24 18.65
C HIS A 8 -2.89 -17.76 18.48
N SER A 9 -3.72 -18.52 19.21
CA SER A 9 -3.76 -19.99 19.11
C SER A 9 -4.52 -20.46 17.86
N LEU A 10 -5.74 -19.97 17.64
CA LEU A 10 -6.66 -20.46 16.61
C LEU A 10 -6.50 -19.74 15.26
N GLY A 11 -6.00 -18.51 15.25
CA GLY A 11 -5.94 -17.68 14.05
C GLY A 11 -7.31 -17.19 13.57
N LYS A 12 -8.34 -17.27 14.41
CA LYS A 12 -9.73 -16.92 14.11
C LYS A 12 -10.23 -15.75 14.96
N LEU A 13 -11.09 -14.94 14.37
CA LEU A 13 -11.77 -13.83 15.06
C LEU A 13 -13.19 -14.23 15.43
N ALA A 14 -13.59 -13.91 16.65
CA ALA A 14 -14.98 -14.08 17.04
C ALA A 14 -15.89 -13.21 16.15
N TYR A 15 -17.11 -13.71 15.88
CA TYR A 15 -18.09 -13.00 15.07
C TYR A 15 -18.36 -11.59 15.64
N GLY A 16 -18.44 -10.61 14.76
CA GLY A 16 -18.67 -9.22 15.13
C GLY A 16 -17.43 -8.44 15.59
N LEU A 17 -16.34 -9.11 15.95
CA LEU A 17 -15.13 -8.43 16.42
C LEU A 17 -14.48 -7.57 15.33
N ASN A 18 -14.59 -7.97 14.06
CA ASN A 18 -14.02 -7.30 12.90
C ASN A 18 -15.04 -6.39 12.17
N ASN A 19 -16.07 -5.95 12.88
CA ASN A 19 -17.04 -5.02 12.31
C ASN A 19 -16.47 -3.61 12.21
N SER A 20 -16.90 -2.87 11.19
CA SER A 20 -16.53 -1.47 11.00
C SER A 20 -17.67 -0.68 10.36
N PHE A 21 -17.75 0.61 10.71
CA PHE A 21 -18.67 1.54 10.10
C PHE A 21 -17.92 2.43 9.11
N ILE A 22 -18.46 2.64 7.93
CA ILE A 22 -17.96 3.62 6.98
C ILE A 22 -18.67 4.94 7.21
N THR A 23 -17.89 5.99 7.40
CA THR A 23 -18.35 7.38 7.37
C THR A 23 -17.79 8.09 6.14
N LEU A 24 -18.58 9.05 5.63
CA LEU A 24 -18.24 9.86 4.46
C LEU A 24 -17.71 11.21 4.93
N ILE A 25 -16.45 11.50 4.60
CA ILE A 25 -15.83 12.80 4.91
C ILE A 25 -15.71 13.59 3.61
N PRO A 26 -16.28 14.82 3.52
CA PRO A 26 -16.17 15.62 2.32
C PRO A 26 -14.72 16.02 2.05
N LYS A 27 -14.26 15.86 0.80
CA LYS A 27 -12.93 16.29 0.33
C LYS A 27 -12.88 17.79 -0.02
N LYS A 28 -14.05 18.37 -0.25
CA LYS A 28 -14.21 19.77 -0.67
C LYS A 28 -15.48 20.38 -0.07
N VAL A 29 -15.52 21.69 -0.01
CA VAL A 29 -16.74 22.44 0.34
C VAL A 29 -17.80 22.20 -0.73
N LYS A 30 -19.06 22.01 -0.33
CA LYS A 30 -20.20 21.68 -1.23
C LYS A 30 -20.01 20.37 -2.01
N ALA A 31 -19.57 19.31 -1.31
CA ALA A 31 -19.53 17.96 -1.87
C ALA A 31 -20.96 17.49 -2.19
N VAL A 32 -21.22 17.10 -3.45
CA VAL A 32 -22.54 16.62 -3.93
C VAL A 32 -22.46 15.17 -4.36
N ASN A 33 -21.39 14.78 -5.06
CA ASN A 33 -21.24 13.44 -5.59
C ASN A 33 -20.44 12.54 -4.61
N LEU A 34 -20.66 11.22 -4.64
CA LEU A 34 -19.89 10.26 -3.82
C LEU A 34 -18.37 10.35 -4.05
N LYS A 35 -17.93 10.73 -5.25
CA LYS A 35 -16.50 10.99 -5.56
C LYS A 35 -15.89 12.12 -4.74
N ASP A 36 -16.72 13.04 -4.26
CA ASP A 36 -16.32 14.20 -3.45
C ASP A 36 -16.09 13.83 -1.99
N TYR A 37 -16.36 12.59 -1.61
CA TYR A 37 -16.17 12.08 -0.24
C TYR A 37 -15.03 11.10 -0.14
N LYS A 38 -14.39 11.10 1.03
CA LYS A 38 -13.43 10.08 1.45
C LYS A 38 -14.15 9.10 2.36
N LEU A 39 -14.02 7.82 2.06
CA LEU A 39 -14.53 6.73 2.88
C LEU A 39 -13.55 6.47 4.02
N ILE A 40 -13.97 6.61 5.25
CA ILE A 40 -13.17 6.28 6.43
C ILE A 40 -13.85 5.18 7.22
N SER A 41 -13.12 4.11 7.50
CA SER A 41 -13.60 3.00 8.30
C SER A 41 -13.39 3.28 9.78
N LEU A 42 -14.47 3.36 10.54
CA LEU A 42 -14.47 3.40 11.98
C LEU A 42 -14.42 1.97 12.49
N ILE A 43 -13.27 1.54 12.93
CA ILE A 43 -12.98 0.16 13.33
C ILE A 43 -13.20 -0.01 14.82
N GLY A 44 -13.80 -1.12 15.23
CA GLY A 44 -14.04 -1.46 16.63
C GLY A 44 -12.72 -1.49 17.44
N SER A 45 -12.77 -0.99 18.67
CA SER A 45 -11.58 -0.81 19.52
C SER A 45 -10.81 -2.12 19.76
N MET A 46 -11.49 -3.22 19.95
CA MET A 46 -10.86 -4.53 20.19
C MET A 46 -10.05 -4.99 18.97
N TYR A 47 -10.65 -4.97 17.78
CA TYR A 47 -9.93 -5.29 16.55
C TYR A 47 -8.79 -4.28 16.28
N LYS A 48 -9.00 -3.01 16.56
CA LYS A 48 -7.97 -1.97 16.38
C LYS A 48 -6.72 -2.23 17.24
N ILE A 49 -6.89 -2.74 18.47
CA ILE A 49 -5.78 -3.15 19.34
C ILE A 49 -5.04 -4.33 18.69
N LEU A 50 -5.75 -5.35 18.24
CA LEU A 50 -5.16 -6.50 17.55
C LEU A 50 -4.39 -6.06 16.31
N SER A 51 -5.02 -5.25 15.46
CA SER A 51 -4.42 -4.71 14.24
C SER A 51 -3.14 -3.92 14.53
N LYS A 52 -3.11 -3.10 15.60
CA LYS A 52 -1.89 -2.40 16.04
C LYS A 52 -0.79 -3.36 16.47
N VAL A 53 -1.10 -4.43 17.21
CA VAL A 53 -0.11 -5.44 17.61
C VAL A 53 0.48 -6.14 16.40
N LEU A 54 -0.36 -6.55 15.45
CA LEU A 54 0.09 -7.16 14.19
C LEU A 54 0.96 -6.19 13.38
N THR A 55 0.54 -4.93 13.28
CA THR A 55 1.30 -3.86 12.62
C THR A 55 2.67 -3.65 13.27
N SER A 56 2.75 -3.63 14.59
CA SER A 56 4.04 -3.47 15.29
C SER A 56 5.02 -4.59 14.99
N ARG A 57 4.53 -5.82 14.84
CA ARG A 57 5.35 -6.97 14.43
C ARG A 57 5.75 -6.88 12.96
N LEU A 58 4.81 -6.49 12.09
CA LEU A 58 5.08 -6.36 10.67
C LEU A 58 6.13 -5.29 10.38
N LYS A 59 6.08 -4.16 11.11
CA LYS A 59 7.06 -3.07 11.00
C LYS A 59 8.51 -3.53 11.16
N LEU A 60 8.78 -4.56 11.96
CA LEU A 60 10.13 -5.04 12.22
C LEU A 60 10.75 -5.69 10.98
N VAL A 61 9.95 -6.36 10.16
CA VAL A 61 10.41 -7.10 8.98
C VAL A 61 10.24 -6.33 7.67
N MET A 62 9.42 -5.29 7.65
CA MET A 62 9.15 -4.50 6.44
C MET A 62 10.41 -3.92 5.77
N PRO A 63 11.42 -3.40 6.51
CA PRO A 63 12.63 -2.88 5.88
C PRO A 63 13.42 -3.90 5.07
N GLU A 64 13.31 -5.19 5.42
CA GLU A 64 13.97 -6.30 4.73
C GLU A 64 13.18 -6.79 3.51
N VAL A 65 11.85 -6.60 3.54
CA VAL A 65 10.92 -7.11 2.53
C VAL A 65 10.66 -6.07 1.43
N ILE A 66 10.58 -4.79 1.80
CA ILE A 66 10.24 -3.70 0.89
C ILE A 66 11.50 -3.03 0.36
N GLY A 67 11.63 -2.96 -0.97
CA GLY A 67 12.73 -2.32 -1.66
C GLY A 67 12.92 -0.84 -1.28
N GLU A 68 14.09 -0.30 -1.54
CA GLU A 68 14.44 1.10 -1.20
C GLU A 68 13.63 2.14 -1.98
N THR A 69 13.01 1.73 -3.08
CA THR A 69 12.18 2.59 -3.93
C THR A 69 10.87 3.02 -3.29
N GLN A 70 10.45 2.35 -2.18
CA GLN A 70 9.22 2.67 -1.44
C GLN A 70 9.55 3.14 -0.01
N PRO A 71 9.60 4.46 0.25
CA PRO A 71 9.85 4.99 1.60
C PRO A 71 8.60 5.11 2.47
N ALA A 72 7.40 5.03 1.91
CA ALA A 72 6.17 5.32 2.64
C ALA A 72 5.90 4.32 3.78
N PHE A 73 5.54 4.84 4.95
CA PHE A 73 5.16 4.09 6.16
C PHE A 73 6.27 3.22 6.78
N LEU A 74 7.52 3.33 6.34
CA LEU A 74 8.64 2.56 6.83
C LEU A 74 9.52 3.39 7.78
N SER A 75 9.85 2.80 8.93
CA SER A 75 10.74 3.45 9.89
C SER A 75 12.14 3.63 9.29
N GLY A 76 12.75 4.79 9.56
CA GLY A 76 14.11 5.11 9.07
C GLY A 76 14.17 5.57 7.60
N ARG A 77 13.08 5.52 6.84
CA ARG A 77 13.01 6.06 5.48
C ARG A 77 12.33 7.43 5.47
N ASN A 78 12.94 8.38 4.77
CA ASN A 78 12.39 9.74 4.67
C ASN A 78 11.68 9.93 3.32
N ILE A 79 10.46 10.43 3.41
CA ILE A 79 9.63 10.84 2.27
C ILE A 79 10.38 11.81 1.35
N LEU A 80 11.12 12.76 1.94
CA LEU A 80 11.86 13.77 1.21
C LEU A 80 12.93 13.16 0.28
N ASN A 81 13.49 12.00 0.63
CA ASN A 81 14.49 11.34 -0.22
C ASN A 81 13.93 11.01 -1.61
N GLY A 82 12.68 10.53 -1.70
CA GLY A 82 12.03 10.26 -2.98
C GLY A 82 11.83 11.52 -3.82
N VAL A 83 11.45 12.62 -3.19
CA VAL A 83 11.28 13.92 -3.86
C VAL A 83 12.62 14.47 -4.33
N LEU A 84 13.66 14.39 -3.50
CA LEU A 84 15.02 14.84 -3.85
C LEU A 84 15.57 14.02 -5.03
N ILE A 85 15.40 12.70 -5.02
CA ILE A 85 15.81 11.83 -6.13
C ILE A 85 15.07 12.22 -7.42
N ALA A 86 13.76 12.45 -7.36
CA ALA A 86 12.99 12.87 -8.54
C ALA A 86 13.47 14.23 -9.09
N ASN A 87 13.75 15.19 -8.22
CA ASN A 87 14.30 16.49 -8.61
C ASN A 87 15.70 16.35 -9.24
N GLU A 88 16.57 15.53 -8.67
CA GLU A 88 17.90 15.28 -9.21
C GLU A 88 17.86 14.63 -10.60
N ILE A 89 16.91 13.72 -10.84
CA ILE A 89 16.65 13.16 -12.17
C ILE A 89 16.34 14.28 -13.18
N VAL A 90 15.37 15.15 -12.83
CA VAL A 90 14.93 16.23 -13.73
C VAL A 90 16.05 17.22 -13.98
N ASP A 91 16.77 17.63 -12.94
CA ASP A 91 17.88 18.59 -13.06
C ASP A 91 19.07 18.00 -13.83
N GLY A 92 19.40 16.74 -13.60
CA GLY A 92 20.41 16.01 -14.35
C GLY A 92 20.09 15.94 -15.86
N TRP A 93 18.82 15.70 -16.21
CA TRP A 93 18.38 15.71 -17.61
C TRP A 93 18.46 17.11 -18.23
N LYS A 94 18.06 18.16 -17.51
CA LYS A 94 18.17 19.55 -17.97
C LYS A 94 19.61 19.94 -18.23
N LYS A 95 20.52 19.70 -17.26
CA LYS A 95 21.96 20.01 -17.37
C LYS A 95 22.62 19.26 -18.52
N ALA A 96 22.32 17.99 -18.67
CA ALA A 96 22.87 17.13 -19.71
C ALA A 96 22.17 17.27 -21.07
N LYS A 97 21.17 18.15 -21.20
CA LYS A 97 20.30 18.29 -22.40
C LYS A 97 19.75 16.95 -22.90
N LYS A 98 19.53 15.99 -21.99
CA LYS A 98 18.98 14.66 -22.30
C LYS A 98 17.46 14.72 -22.37
N LYS A 99 16.89 13.98 -23.32
CA LYS A 99 15.44 13.79 -23.42
C LYS A 99 15.04 12.55 -22.62
N GLY A 100 14.11 12.69 -21.70
CA GLY A 100 13.55 11.60 -20.89
C GLY A 100 12.07 11.85 -20.65
N VAL A 101 11.38 10.84 -20.15
CA VAL A 101 9.97 10.92 -19.71
C VAL A 101 9.92 10.51 -18.26
N LEU A 102 9.37 11.39 -17.42
CA LEU A 102 9.00 11.09 -16.05
C LEU A 102 7.48 10.91 -16.03
N LEU A 103 7.03 9.69 -15.84
CA LEU A 103 5.62 9.34 -15.77
C LEU A 103 5.20 9.26 -14.30
N LYS A 104 4.26 10.08 -13.88
CA LYS A 104 3.59 9.96 -12.59
C LYS A 104 2.31 9.15 -12.78
N LEU A 105 2.19 8.04 -12.06
CA LEU A 105 0.96 7.26 -11.96
C LEU A 105 0.38 7.42 -10.57
N ASN A 106 -0.93 7.61 -10.51
CA ASN A 106 -1.71 7.60 -9.29
C ASN A 106 -2.74 6.45 -9.40
N PHE A 107 -2.73 5.54 -8.45
CA PHE A 107 -3.67 4.43 -8.45
C PHE A 107 -5.06 4.89 -8.00
N GLU A 108 -6.02 4.89 -8.92
CA GLU A 108 -7.39 5.22 -8.56
C GLU A 108 -7.93 4.21 -7.53
N LYS A 109 -8.44 4.71 -6.41
CA LYS A 109 -8.98 3.89 -5.31
C LYS A 109 -8.00 2.79 -4.86
N ALA A 110 -6.73 3.14 -4.72
CA ALA A 110 -5.62 2.23 -4.47
C ALA A 110 -5.93 1.18 -3.37
N TYR A 111 -6.40 1.64 -2.20
CA TYR A 111 -6.77 0.76 -1.10
C TYR A 111 -7.98 -0.12 -1.41
N ASP A 112 -9.00 0.42 -2.07
CA ASP A 112 -10.27 -0.28 -2.33
C ASP A 112 -10.13 -1.33 -3.45
N SER A 113 -9.09 -1.24 -4.28
CA SER A 113 -8.88 -2.11 -5.45
C SER A 113 -7.97 -3.30 -5.20
N ILE A 114 -7.30 -3.40 -4.05
CA ILE A 114 -6.39 -4.51 -3.75
C ILE A 114 -7.12 -5.85 -3.81
N ASN A 115 -6.66 -6.73 -4.70
CA ASN A 115 -7.13 -8.11 -4.76
C ASN A 115 -6.49 -8.93 -3.64
N TRP A 116 -7.31 -9.57 -2.80
CA TRP A 116 -6.81 -10.35 -1.66
C TRP A 116 -6.09 -11.63 -2.07
N GLY A 117 -6.53 -12.29 -3.16
CA GLY A 117 -5.85 -13.45 -3.69
C GLY A 117 -4.43 -13.12 -4.12
N TYR A 118 -4.25 -12.01 -4.84
CA TYR A 118 -2.94 -11.50 -5.22
C TYR A 118 -2.09 -11.15 -3.99
N LEU A 119 -2.61 -10.34 -3.05
CA LEU A 119 -1.89 -9.98 -1.83
C LEU A 119 -1.41 -11.21 -1.07
N LEU A 120 -2.31 -12.18 -0.84
CA LEU A 120 -1.99 -13.38 -0.07
C LEU A 120 -1.02 -14.31 -0.81
N SER A 121 -1.04 -14.35 -2.16
CA SER A 121 -0.09 -15.13 -2.95
C SER A 121 1.33 -14.55 -2.95
N MET A 122 1.48 -13.26 -2.68
CA MET A 122 2.80 -12.61 -2.56
C MET A 122 3.48 -12.90 -1.22
N LEU A 123 2.73 -13.08 -0.14
CA LEU A 123 3.28 -13.22 1.21
C LEU A 123 4.27 -14.40 1.37
N PRO A 124 4.04 -15.60 0.81
CA PRO A 124 5.03 -16.69 0.86
C PRO A 124 6.36 -16.31 0.19
N ASN A 125 6.30 -15.57 -0.92
CA ASN A 125 7.50 -15.13 -1.65
C ASN A 125 8.33 -14.12 -0.84
N PHE A 126 7.70 -13.42 0.09
CA PHE A 126 8.36 -12.53 1.06
C PHE A 126 8.82 -13.26 2.34
N GLY A 127 8.73 -14.60 2.39
CA GLY A 127 9.17 -15.40 3.55
C GLY A 127 8.17 -15.49 4.70
N PHE A 128 6.92 -14.99 4.54
CA PHE A 128 5.92 -15.13 5.59
C PHE A 128 5.41 -16.56 5.73
N GLY A 129 5.43 -17.09 6.94
CA GLY A 129 4.94 -18.43 7.24
C GLY A 129 3.41 -18.55 7.18
N SER A 130 2.90 -19.76 6.95
CA SER A 130 1.48 -20.06 6.78
C SER A 130 0.58 -19.56 7.91
N LYS A 131 1.03 -19.66 9.17
CA LYS A 131 0.30 -19.14 10.34
C LYS A 131 0.07 -17.62 10.25
N TRP A 132 1.07 -16.87 9.78
CA TRP A 132 0.96 -15.43 9.59
C TRP A 132 -0.01 -15.11 8.46
N ILE A 133 0.15 -15.78 7.31
CA ILE A 133 -0.71 -15.59 6.12
C ILE A 133 -2.18 -15.83 6.46
N ASN A 134 -2.48 -16.92 7.18
CA ASN A 134 -3.84 -17.24 7.59
C ASN A 134 -4.43 -16.16 8.52
N ARG A 135 -3.62 -15.58 9.42
CA ARG A 135 -4.05 -14.45 10.26
C ARG A 135 -4.32 -13.19 9.45
N MET A 136 -3.50 -12.89 8.46
CA MET A 136 -3.75 -11.76 7.54
C MET A 136 -5.03 -11.97 6.75
N LYS A 137 -5.22 -13.18 6.21
CA LYS A 137 -6.47 -13.57 5.53
C LYS A 137 -7.67 -13.36 6.46
N GLU A 138 -7.63 -13.84 7.68
CA GLU A 138 -8.70 -13.66 8.67
C GLU A 138 -8.99 -12.18 8.89
N CYS A 139 -7.99 -11.34 9.10
CA CYS A 139 -8.15 -9.90 9.33
C CYS A 139 -8.84 -9.16 8.17
N ILE A 140 -8.56 -9.54 6.92
CA ILE A 140 -9.14 -8.84 5.76
C ILE A 140 -10.47 -9.43 5.32
N SER A 141 -10.64 -10.76 5.36
CA SER A 141 -11.81 -11.43 4.77
C SER A 141 -13.02 -11.56 5.69
N THR A 142 -12.84 -11.44 7.01
CA THR A 142 -13.96 -11.55 7.98
C THR A 142 -14.58 -10.19 8.33
N ALA A 143 -14.11 -9.11 7.69
CA ALA A 143 -14.65 -7.78 7.92
C ALA A 143 -16.14 -7.70 7.53
N ARG A 144 -16.96 -7.14 8.43
CA ARG A 144 -18.35 -6.77 8.18
C ARG A 144 -18.44 -5.25 8.20
N ILE A 145 -19.07 -4.70 7.18
CA ILE A 145 -19.10 -3.26 6.95
C ILE A 145 -20.55 -2.77 6.98
N PHE A 146 -20.76 -1.67 7.71
CA PHE A 146 -21.99 -0.91 7.74
C PHE A 146 -21.70 0.50 7.23
N VAL A 147 -22.54 1.06 6.40
CA VAL A 147 -22.44 2.47 6.01
C VAL A 147 -23.31 3.31 6.91
N LEU A 148 -22.77 4.39 7.45
CA LEU A 148 -23.54 5.35 8.25
C LEU A 148 -24.23 6.36 7.33
N VAL A 149 -25.56 6.27 7.24
CA VAL A 149 -26.41 7.21 6.51
C VAL A 149 -27.31 7.91 7.52
N ASN A 150 -27.22 9.22 7.62
CA ASN A 150 -28.01 10.03 8.59
C ASN A 150 -27.89 9.50 10.03
N ARG A 151 -26.69 9.10 10.46
CA ARG A 151 -26.36 8.53 11.78
C ARG A 151 -26.95 7.13 12.03
N SER A 152 -27.58 6.50 11.03
CA SER A 152 -28.11 5.14 11.14
C SER A 152 -27.28 4.18 10.29
N PRO A 153 -26.95 2.98 10.80
CA PRO A 153 -26.23 1.99 10.01
C PRO A 153 -27.16 1.34 8.97
N THR A 154 -26.62 1.10 7.79
CA THR A 154 -27.28 0.25 6.79
C THR A 154 -27.21 -1.22 7.18
N LYS A 155 -27.82 -2.11 6.37
CA LYS A 155 -27.56 -3.55 6.45
C LYS A 155 -26.06 -3.82 6.22
N GLU A 156 -25.53 -4.81 6.94
CA GLU A 156 -24.13 -5.21 6.79
C GLU A 156 -23.84 -5.84 5.42
N PHE A 157 -22.61 -5.67 4.96
CA PHE A 157 -22.09 -6.40 3.81
C PHE A 157 -20.63 -6.81 4.05
N SER A 158 -20.18 -7.83 3.31
CA SER A 158 -18.80 -8.31 3.35
C SER A 158 -18.07 -7.83 2.09
N PRO A 159 -16.98 -7.11 2.21
CA PRO A 159 -16.14 -6.76 1.06
C PRO A 159 -15.53 -8.02 0.44
N GLN A 160 -15.25 -7.99 -0.85
CA GLN A 160 -14.61 -9.09 -1.58
C GLN A 160 -13.16 -8.74 -1.99
N LYS A 161 -12.76 -7.49 -1.82
CA LYS A 161 -11.44 -6.94 -2.11
C LYS A 161 -11.22 -5.65 -1.32
N GLY A 162 -10.03 -5.12 -1.40
CA GLY A 162 -9.67 -3.83 -0.79
C GLY A 162 -9.20 -3.92 0.64
N LEU A 163 -8.63 -2.83 1.10
CA LEU A 163 -8.10 -2.64 2.45
C LEU A 163 -8.80 -1.46 3.10
N ARG A 164 -9.17 -1.57 4.35
CA ARG A 164 -9.93 -0.52 5.05
C ARG A 164 -9.08 0.72 5.31
N GLN A 165 -9.55 1.88 4.87
CA GLN A 165 -8.93 3.16 5.21
C GLN A 165 -9.20 3.51 6.67
N GLY A 166 -8.15 3.55 7.49
CA GLY A 166 -8.23 3.74 8.94
C GLY A 166 -7.83 2.51 9.76
N ASP A 167 -7.63 1.35 9.11
CA ASP A 167 -7.05 0.17 9.75
C ASP A 167 -5.52 0.32 9.86
N PRO A 168 -4.92 0.22 11.05
CA PRO A 168 -3.48 0.30 11.22
C PRO A 168 -2.68 -0.68 10.36
N LEU A 169 -3.25 -1.84 10.03
CA LEU A 169 -2.61 -2.88 9.23
C LEU A 169 -2.61 -2.55 7.73
N SER A 170 -3.63 -1.85 7.26
CA SER A 170 -3.85 -1.60 5.82
C SER A 170 -2.69 -0.93 5.10
N PRO A 171 -2.00 0.09 5.61
CA PRO A 171 -0.86 0.70 4.91
C PRO A 171 0.28 -0.29 4.64
N PHE A 172 0.53 -1.21 5.55
CA PHE A 172 1.60 -2.19 5.43
C PHE A 172 1.24 -3.31 4.45
N LEU A 173 -0.02 -3.78 4.48
CA LEU A 173 -0.52 -4.74 3.50
C LEU A 173 -0.56 -4.12 2.09
N PHE A 174 -0.85 -2.84 1.99
CA PHE A 174 -0.78 -2.10 0.74
C PHE A 174 0.65 -2.07 0.19
N ASN A 175 1.63 -1.71 1.03
CA ASN A 175 3.04 -1.71 0.62
C ASN A 175 3.49 -3.08 0.13
N LEU A 176 3.10 -4.16 0.81
CA LEU A 176 3.41 -5.53 0.36
C LEU A 176 2.78 -5.85 -1.02
N ALA A 177 1.54 -5.40 -1.26
CA ALA A 177 0.89 -5.59 -2.56
C ALA A 177 1.61 -4.81 -3.68
N VAL A 178 2.00 -3.56 -3.40
CA VAL A 178 2.66 -2.70 -4.40
C VAL A 178 4.12 -3.11 -4.64
N GLU A 179 4.78 -3.74 -3.66
CA GLU A 179 6.14 -4.26 -3.83
C GLU A 179 6.24 -5.27 -4.97
N GLY A 180 5.18 -6.04 -5.23
CA GLY A 180 5.14 -6.92 -6.40
C GLY A 180 5.32 -6.18 -7.73
N LEU A 181 4.78 -4.97 -7.86
CA LEU A 181 5.03 -4.12 -9.03
C LEU A 181 6.49 -3.65 -9.08
N SER A 182 7.07 -3.28 -7.93
CA SER A 182 8.48 -2.92 -7.82
C SER A 182 9.39 -4.03 -8.34
N ILE A 183 9.15 -5.27 -7.89
CA ILE A 183 9.90 -6.45 -8.32
C ILE A 183 9.78 -6.66 -9.84
N LEU A 184 8.59 -6.52 -10.42
CA LEU A 184 8.40 -6.65 -11.86
C LEU A 184 9.15 -5.57 -12.64
N LEU A 185 9.18 -4.33 -12.16
CA LEU A 185 9.91 -3.23 -12.79
C LEU A 185 11.43 -3.42 -12.70
N LEU A 186 11.94 -3.89 -11.57
CA LEU A 186 13.35 -4.24 -11.42
C LEU A 186 13.72 -5.35 -12.39
N ARG A 187 12.93 -6.40 -12.49
CA ARG A 187 13.14 -7.49 -13.45
C ARG A 187 13.10 -7.01 -14.91
N ALA A 188 12.15 -6.12 -15.24
CA ALA A 188 12.07 -5.54 -16.57
C ALA A 188 13.31 -4.70 -16.90
N ARG A 189 13.88 -4.00 -15.91
CA ARG A 189 15.14 -3.27 -16.04
C ARG A 189 16.32 -4.24 -16.28
N ASP A 190 16.41 -5.30 -15.51
CA ASP A 190 17.51 -6.27 -15.60
C ASP A 190 17.48 -7.03 -16.94
N LEU A 191 16.29 -7.27 -17.48
CA LEU A 191 16.08 -7.81 -18.83
C LEU A 191 16.28 -6.77 -19.96
N GLY A 192 16.60 -5.51 -19.63
CA GLY A 192 16.79 -4.45 -20.60
C GLY A 192 15.52 -3.93 -21.30
N LEU A 193 14.34 -4.35 -20.83
CA LEU A 193 13.05 -3.90 -21.36
C LEU A 193 12.75 -2.44 -21.02
N ILE A 194 13.22 -1.99 -19.86
CA ILE A 194 13.19 -0.59 -19.45
C ILE A 194 14.60 -0.13 -19.07
N LYS A 195 14.90 1.14 -19.31
CA LYS A 195 16.19 1.73 -18.92
C LYS A 195 15.93 2.73 -17.81
N GLY A 196 16.49 2.48 -16.63
CA GLY A 196 16.51 3.44 -15.54
C GLY A 196 17.38 4.65 -15.85
N VAL A 197 17.32 5.65 -15.00
CA VAL A 197 18.13 6.88 -15.06
C VAL A 197 19.25 6.78 -14.04
N GLN A 198 20.45 7.02 -14.50
CA GLN A 198 21.64 7.08 -13.66
C GLN A 198 21.71 8.44 -12.94
N ILE A 199 21.89 8.43 -11.63
CA ILE A 199 21.91 9.61 -10.77
C ILE A 199 23.21 9.64 -9.96
N GLY A 200 23.68 10.85 -9.71
CA GLY A 200 24.84 11.11 -8.86
C GLY A 200 26.17 10.62 -9.47
N VAL A 201 27.24 10.91 -8.74
CA VAL A 201 28.61 10.57 -9.13
C VAL A 201 28.83 9.05 -9.10
N ASN A 202 28.17 8.35 -8.20
CA ASN A 202 28.29 6.88 -8.03
C ASN A 202 27.41 6.07 -8.98
N GLY A 203 26.64 6.74 -9.86
CA GLY A 203 25.93 6.06 -10.92
C GLY A 203 24.75 5.18 -10.50
N VAL A 204 24.06 5.48 -9.41
CA VAL A 204 22.88 4.73 -8.97
C VAL A 204 21.80 4.78 -10.06
N VAL A 205 21.32 3.62 -10.49
CA VAL A 205 20.30 3.51 -11.54
C VAL A 205 18.91 3.41 -10.92
N VAL A 206 18.10 4.44 -11.15
CA VAL A 206 16.70 4.51 -10.67
C VAL A 206 15.76 4.28 -11.85
N SER A 207 14.95 3.24 -11.79
CA SER A 207 13.89 2.94 -12.78
C SER A 207 12.54 3.48 -12.37
N HIS A 208 12.26 3.46 -11.07
CA HIS A 208 11.00 3.91 -10.49
C HIS A 208 11.19 4.35 -9.04
N LEU A 209 10.26 5.15 -8.57
CA LEU A 209 10.08 5.56 -7.18
C LEU A 209 8.61 5.37 -6.84
N GLN A 210 8.34 4.77 -5.70
CA GLN A 210 6.98 4.56 -5.20
C GLN A 210 6.78 5.39 -3.94
N PHE A 211 5.60 5.93 -3.78
CA PHE A 211 5.23 6.70 -2.62
C PHE A 211 3.76 6.43 -2.29
N ALA A 212 3.51 5.43 -1.44
CA ALA A 212 2.16 4.91 -1.19
C ALA A 212 1.45 4.58 -2.51
N ASP A 213 0.37 5.32 -2.83
CA ASP A 213 -0.42 5.18 -4.05
C ASP A 213 0.14 5.97 -5.27
N ASP A 214 1.14 6.81 -5.06
CA ASP A 214 1.85 7.50 -6.15
C ASP A 214 3.06 6.69 -6.61
N SER A 215 3.24 6.55 -7.91
CA SER A 215 4.41 5.90 -8.51
C SER A 215 5.00 6.77 -9.61
N TYR A 216 6.32 6.95 -9.59
CA TYR A 216 7.06 7.70 -10.59
C TYR A 216 7.94 6.74 -11.38
N PHE A 217 7.83 6.77 -12.69
CA PHE A 217 8.63 5.95 -13.60
C PHE A 217 9.53 6.86 -14.42
N SER A 218 10.82 6.59 -14.39
CA SER A 218 11.78 7.29 -15.24
C SER A 218 12.16 6.40 -16.42
N VAL A 219 11.79 6.81 -17.63
CA VAL A 219 12.08 6.06 -18.84
C VAL A 219 12.94 6.94 -19.76
N LYS A 220 14.14 6.49 -20.08
CA LYS A 220 14.93 7.10 -21.13
C LYS A 220 14.27 6.82 -22.47
N ARG A 221 14.00 7.87 -23.25
CA ARG A 221 13.37 7.72 -24.57
C ARG A 221 14.24 6.84 -25.48
N ILE A 222 13.72 5.66 -25.84
CA ILE A 222 14.29 4.82 -26.89
C ILE A 222 13.40 4.99 -28.11
N TRP A 223 13.74 5.94 -29.00
CA TRP A 223 13.20 5.94 -30.34
C TRP A 223 14.20 5.18 -31.22
N ARG A 224 13.83 3.98 -31.66
CA ARG A 224 14.41 3.46 -32.90
C ARG A 224 13.70 4.18 -34.05
N ARG A 225 14.47 4.90 -34.87
CA ARG A 225 14.03 5.31 -36.21
C ARG A 225 13.89 4.07 -37.08
#